data_d31ccc91e885f2b60eb46c61907ed9c7
#
_entry.id   d31ccc91e885f2b60eb46c61907ed9c7
#
_cell.length_a   1.000
_cell.length_b   1.000
_cell.length_c   1.000
_cell.angle_alpha   90.00
_cell.angle_beta   90.00
_cell.angle_gamma   90.00
#
_symmetry.space_group_name_H-M   'P 1'
#
loop_
_entity.id
_entity.type
_entity.pdbx_description
1 polymer ?
#
loop_
_entity_poly.entity_id
_entity_poly.type
_entity_poly.pdbx_seq_one_letter_code
_entity_poly.pdbx_strand_id
1 'polypeptide(L)'
;MDNIKLDFQKHIDAGRCNGAEWIINHKNNIYHEVIGYKDLELKNKLKKNSYYRIWSMTKPIIGFAAMQLIEKNFLSLDDTIDKHLSDFKNLKKLSSIESNLKNTTSLENKPTVRQLLQHTAGFTYNSCDNFLAKEYEDRSLFHSASSSLEEEISKISELPLLYEPGSKWHYSISVSYTHLRAHETSQ
;
A
#
# COMPACT_ATOMS: atom_id res chain seq x y z
N MET A 1 22.68 -20.71 -12.28
CA MET A 1 22.59 -20.16 -10.90
C MET A 1 23.76 -19.26 -10.57
N ASP A 2 24.97 -19.61 -11.01
CA ASP A 2 26.18 -18.81 -10.71
C ASP A 2 26.12 -17.37 -11.28
N ASN A 3 25.50 -17.18 -12.43
CA ASN A 3 25.34 -15.85 -13.03
C ASN A 3 24.46 -14.92 -12.17
N ILE A 4 23.38 -15.43 -11.57
CA ILE A 4 22.52 -14.63 -10.68
C ILE A 4 23.31 -14.20 -9.43
N LYS A 5 24.06 -15.13 -8.86
CA LYS A 5 24.88 -14.85 -7.68
C LYS A 5 25.96 -13.81 -7.99
N LEU A 6 26.64 -13.93 -9.14
CA LEU A 6 27.65 -12.98 -9.59
C LEU A 6 27.05 -11.58 -9.84
N ASP A 7 25.87 -11.49 -10.40
CA ASP A 7 25.23 -10.20 -10.64
C ASP A 7 24.82 -9.52 -9.34
N PHE A 8 24.19 -10.23 -8.40
CA PHE A 8 23.91 -9.67 -7.09
C PHE A 8 25.20 -9.28 -6.33
N GLN A 9 26.29 -10.07 -6.45
CA GLN A 9 27.56 -9.74 -5.83
C GLN A 9 28.09 -8.40 -6.35
N LYS A 10 28.04 -8.14 -7.67
CA LYS A 10 28.43 -6.85 -8.26
C LYS A 10 27.61 -5.68 -7.69
N HIS A 11 26.31 -5.90 -7.44
CA HIS A 11 25.46 -4.87 -6.85
C HIS A 11 25.82 -4.60 -5.38
N ILE A 12 26.16 -5.64 -4.63
CA ILE A 12 26.63 -5.53 -3.24
C ILE A 12 27.98 -4.81 -3.18
N ASP A 13 28.94 -5.22 -4.01
CA ASP A 13 30.27 -4.62 -4.06
C ASP A 13 30.25 -3.15 -4.48
N ALA A 14 29.25 -2.78 -5.31
CA ALA A 14 29.01 -1.40 -5.71
C ALA A 14 28.19 -0.58 -4.68
N GLY A 15 27.84 -1.15 -3.52
CA GLY A 15 27.06 -0.47 -2.47
C GLY A 15 25.60 -0.18 -2.83
N ARG A 16 25.06 -0.80 -3.89
CA ARG A 16 23.67 -0.59 -4.33
C ARG A 16 22.64 -1.35 -3.49
N CYS A 17 23.06 -2.44 -2.84
CA CYS A 17 22.28 -3.18 -1.86
C CYS A 17 23.22 -3.85 -0.87
N ASN A 18 22.72 -4.17 0.32
CA ASN A 18 23.51 -4.82 1.36
C ASN A 18 23.60 -6.34 1.18
N GLY A 19 22.58 -6.93 0.62
CA GLY A 19 22.47 -8.37 0.40
C GLY A 19 21.24 -8.72 -0.41
N ALA A 20 21.14 -9.98 -0.80
CA ALA A 20 20.01 -10.50 -1.56
C ALA A 20 19.69 -11.93 -1.11
N GLU A 21 18.41 -12.26 -1.14
CA GLU A 21 17.89 -13.61 -0.98
C GLU A 21 16.91 -13.88 -2.12
N TRP A 22 17.00 -15.04 -2.74
CA TRP A 22 16.09 -15.44 -3.81
C TRP A 22 15.73 -16.91 -3.75
N ILE A 23 14.53 -17.21 -4.19
CA ILE A 23 14.02 -18.56 -4.34
C ILE A 23 13.57 -18.72 -5.79
N ILE A 24 14.05 -19.74 -6.45
CA ILE A 24 13.64 -20.11 -7.81
C ILE A 24 13.08 -21.53 -7.77
N ASN A 25 11.84 -21.69 -8.24
CA ASN A 25 11.24 -22.99 -8.46
C ASN A 25 11.21 -23.26 -9.96
N HIS A 26 11.97 -24.25 -10.40
CA HIS A 26 12.04 -24.66 -11.81
C HIS A 26 12.03 -26.18 -11.94
N LYS A 27 11.08 -26.73 -12.66
CA LYS A 27 10.93 -28.18 -12.93
C LYS A 27 11.03 -29.02 -11.65
N ASN A 28 10.27 -28.64 -10.62
CA ASN A 28 10.22 -29.28 -9.29
C ASN A 28 11.54 -29.16 -8.45
N ASN A 29 12.53 -28.41 -8.92
CA ASN A 29 13.70 -28.09 -8.14
C ASN A 29 13.57 -26.70 -7.53
N ILE A 30 13.80 -26.61 -6.22
CA ILE A 30 13.79 -25.34 -5.49
C ILE A 30 15.25 -24.94 -5.22
N TYR A 31 15.64 -23.79 -5.73
CA TYR A 31 16.92 -23.17 -5.48
C TYR A 31 16.71 -21.98 -4.55
N HIS A 32 17.31 -22.04 -3.38
CA HIS A 32 17.20 -21.00 -2.36
C HIS A 32 18.58 -20.55 -1.95
N GLU A 33 18.97 -19.34 -2.33
CA GLU A 33 20.28 -18.78 -2.09
C GLU A 33 20.18 -17.44 -1.36
N VAL A 34 21.26 -17.10 -0.65
CA VAL A 34 21.39 -15.87 0.09
C VAL A 34 22.83 -15.39 0.05
N ILE A 35 23.05 -14.09 -0.16
CA ILE A 35 24.38 -13.46 -0.14
C ILE A 35 24.34 -12.10 0.54
N GLY A 36 25.52 -11.61 0.97
CA GLY A 36 25.70 -10.28 1.57
C GLY A 36 25.33 -10.21 3.04
N TYR A 37 24.89 -9.03 3.45
CA TYR A 37 24.73 -8.68 4.85
C TYR A 37 23.32 -8.19 5.13
N LYS A 38 22.80 -8.54 6.31
CA LYS A 38 21.59 -7.95 6.90
C LYS A 38 21.89 -6.52 7.38
N ASP A 39 23.10 -6.34 7.92
CA ASP A 39 23.60 -5.10 8.48
C ASP A 39 25.08 -4.96 8.08
N LEU A 40 25.40 -3.87 7.37
CA LEU A 40 26.77 -3.60 6.90
C LEU A 40 27.68 -3.11 8.02
N GLU A 41 27.17 -2.30 8.95
CA GLU A 41 27.95 -1.70 10.03
C GLU A 41 28.40 -2.79 11.01
N LEU A 42 27.47 -3.66 11.39
CA LEU A 42 27.73 -4.78 12.29
C LEU A 42 28.29 -6.02 11.59
N LYS A 43 28.45 -5.97 10.25
CA LYS A 43 28.89 -7.11 9.43
C LYS A 43 28.08 -8.41 9.66
N ASN A 44 26.82 -8.27 10.02
CA ASN A 44 25.92 -9.38 10.22
C ASN A 44 25.51 -9.97 8.86
N LYS A 45 25.92 -11.20 8.58
CA LYS A 45 25.58 -11.89 7.33
C LYS A 45 24.06 -12.09 7.22
N LEU A 46 23.55 -11.88 6.03
CA LEU A 46 22.20 -12.27 5.68
C LEU A 46 22.07 -13.81 5.74
N LYS A 47 20.94 -14.31 6.23
CA LYS A 47 20.65 -15.73 6.38
C LYS A 47 19.34 -16.07 5.70
N LYS A 48 19.20 -17.30 5.24
CA LYS A 48 17.90 -17.84 4.80
C LYS A 48 16.88 -17.65 5.92
N ASN A 49 15.64 -17.35 5.54
CA ASN A 49 14.54 -17.06 6.47
C ASN A 49 14.73 -15.77 7.28
N SER A 50 15.44 -14.79 6.75
CA SER A 50 15.47 -13.44 7.32
C SER A 50 14.11 -12.75 7.14
N TYR A 51 13.78 -11.83 8.07
CA TYR A 51 12.56 -11.01 7.97
C TYR A 51 12.81 -9.80 7.08
N TYR A 52 11.88 -9.57 6.15
CA TYR A 52 11.92 -8.45 5.22
C TYR A 52 10.67 -7.60 5.34
N ARG A 53 10.82 -6.29 5.20
CA ARG A 53 9.70 -5.41 4.93
C ARG A 53 9.32 -5.57 3.46
N ILE A 54 8.16 -6.11 3.19
CA ILE A 54 7.72 -6.44 1.82
C ILE A 54 7.02 -5.29 1.10
N TRP A 55 6.82 -4.15 1.79
CA TRP A 55 6.24 -2.93 1.22
C TRP A 55 4.97 -3.22 0.39
N SER A 56 4.94 -2.74 -0.85
CA SER A 56 3.77 -2.90 -1.73
C SER A 56 3.43 -4.33 -2.13
N MET A 57 4.31 -5.30 -1.88
CA MET A 57 3.95 -6.72 -2.00
C MET A 57 2.91 -7.15 -0.95
N THR A 58 2.64 -6.33 0.04
CA THR A 58 1.50 -6.49 0.96
C THR A 58 0.15 -6.39 0.22
N LYS A 59 0.04 -5.57 -0.84
CA LYS A 59 -1.23 -5.35 -1.56
C LYS A 59 -1.87 -6.61 -2.13
N PRO A 60 -1.14 -7.50 -2.83
CA PRO A 60 -1.70 -8.78 -3.27
C PRO A 60 -2.21 -9.64 -2.12
N ILE A 61 -1.51 -9.64 -0.96
CA ILE A 61 -1.92 -10.40 0.22
C ILE A 61 -3.24 -9.86 0.77
N ILE A 62 -3.36 -8.53 0.89
CA ILE A 62 -4.59 -7.87 1.33
C ILE A 62 -5.72 -8.09 0.30
N GLY A 63 -5.42 -7.98 -0.98
CA GLY A 63 -6.39 -8.29 -2.05
C GLY A 63 -6.92 -9.72 -1.95
N PHE A 64 -6.05 -10.69 -1.70
CA PHE A 64 -6.45 -12.08 -1.48
C PHE A 64 -7.36 -12.24 -0.24
N ALA A 65 -7.01 -11.60 0.87
CA ALA A 65 -7.84 -11.60 2.08
C ALA A 65 -9.23 -10.97 1.82
N ALA A 66 -9.29 -9.86 1.07
CA ALA A 66 -10.56 -9.24 0.67
C ALA A 66 -11.41 -10.21 -0.18
N MET A 67 -10.80 -10.92 -1.13
CA MET A 67 -11.52 -11.92 -1.93
C MET A 67 -12.08 -13.06 -1.08
N GLN A 68 -11.36 -13.52 -0.05
CA GLN A 68 -11.89 -14.52 0.89
C GLN A 68 -13.10 -14.02 1.68
N LEU A 69 -13.12 -12.73 2.06
CA LEU A 69 -14.29 -12.12 2.71
C LEU A 69 -15.48 -12.01 1.76
N ILE A 70 -15.22 -11.73 0.50
CA ILE A 70 -16.26 -11.67 -0.54
C ILE A 70 -16.87 -13.05 -0.77
N GLU A 71 -16.06 -14.09 -0.89
CA GLU A 71 -16.55 -15.49 -1.00
C GLU A 71 -17.43 -15.90 0.18
N LYS A 72 -17.12 -15.39 1.38
CA LYS A 72 -17.91 -15.64 2.60
C LYS A 72 -19.10 -14.71 2.78
N ASN A 73 -19.37 -13.80 1.84
CA ASN A 73 -20.42 -12.79 1.89
C ASN A 73 -20.30 -11.78 3.07
N PHE A 74 -19.12 -11.58 3.63
CA PHE A 74 -18.85 -10.53 4.61
C PHE A 74 -18.54 -9.18 3.98
N LEU A 75 -18.17 -9.16 2.71
CA LEU A 75 -17.79 -7.99 1.94
C LEU A 75 -18.35 -8.12 0.51
N SER A 76 -18.72 -7.00 -0.12
CA SER A 76 -19.01 -6.96 -1.55
C SER A 76 -18.08 -6.00 -2.26
N LEU A 77 -17.72 -6.31 -3.49
CA LEU A 77 -16.93 -5.39 -4.33
C LEU A 77 -17.64 -4.05 -4.56
N ASP A 78 -18.96 -4.06 -4.55
CA ASP A 78 -19.79 -2.89 -4.81
C ASP A 78 -20.25 -2.18 -3.52
N ASP A 79 -19.85 -2.67 -2.35
CA ASP A 79 -20.03 -1.95 -1.09
C ASP A 79 -19.25 -0.64 -1.14
N THR A 80 -19.88 0.45 -0.72
CA THR A 80 -19.17 1.71 -0.50
C THR A 80 -18.31 1.61 0.75
N ILE A 81 -17.13 2.26 0.75
CA ILE A 81 -16.17 2.14 1.85
C ILE A 81 -16.72 2.66 3.18
N ASP A 82 -17.61 3.64 3.17
CA ASP A 82 -18.24 4.19 4.37
C ASP A 82 -19.25 3.25 5.03
N LYS A 83 -19.69 2.21 4.33
CA LYS A 83 -20.48 1.13 4.92
C LYS A 83 -19.69 0.36 5.99
N HIS A 84 -18.41 0.19 5.78
CA HIS A 84 -17.49 -0.53 6.66
C HIS A 84 -16.65 0.39 7.54
N LEU A 85 -16.36 1.60 7.07
CA LEU A 85 -15.51 2.60 7.72
C LEU A 85 -16.25 3.93 7.76
N SER A 86 -16.96 4.19 8.88
CA SER A 86 -17.80 5.37 9.06
C SER A 86 -17.03 6.70 8.94
N ASP A 87 -15.74 6.70 9.15
CA ASP A 87 -14.84 7.85 8.98
C ASP A 87 -14.93 8.44 7.58
N PHE A 88 -15.18 7.62 6.55
CA PHE A 88 -15.27 8.04 5.15
C PHE A 88 -16.66 8.53 4.72
N LYS A 89 -17.61 8.69 5.63
CA LYS A 89 -18.98 9.07 5.33
C LYS A 89 -19.11 10.43 4.62
N ASN A 90 -18.25 11.37 4.97
CA ASN A 90 -18.30 12.77 4.53
C ASN A 90 -17.18 13.14 3.55
N LEU A 91 -16.64 12.16 2.82
CA LEU A 91 -15.60 12.41 1.82
C LEU A 91 -16.06 13.42 0.77
N LYS A 92 -15.12 14.26 0.39
CA LYS A 92 -15.22 15.20 -0.72
C LYS A 92 -14.09 14.95 -1.71
N LYS A 93 -14.12 15.58 -2.87
CA LYS A 93 -12.99 15.62 -3.81
C LYS A 93 -12.48 17.03 -3.98
N LEU A 94 -11.24 17.18 -4.41
CA LEU A 94 -10.73 18.48 -4.88
C LEU A 94 -11.54 18.94 -6.08
N SER A 95 -11.78 20.26 -6.17
CA SER A 95 -12.46 20.85 -7.34
C SER A 95 -11.65 20.71 -8.62
N SER A 96 -10.30 20.75 -8.49
CA SER A 96 -9.34 20.40 -9.54
C SER A 96 -8.07 19.85 -8.87
N ILE A 97 -7.20 19.16 -9.62
CA ILE A 97 -5.94 18.60 -9.13
C ILE A 97 -4.97 19.66 -8.59
N GLU A 98 -5.11 20.91 -9.03
CA GLU A 98 -4.30 22.05 -8.60
C GLU A 98 -4.93 22.79 -7.42
N SER A 99 -6.12 22.37 -6.96
CA SER A 99 -6.83 23.02 -5.86
C SER A 99 -6.14 22.75 -4.51
N ASN A 100 -6.36 23.66 -3.57
CA ASN A 100 -6.00 23.44 -2.16
C ASN A 100 -7.17 22.82 -1.39
N LEU A 101 -6.94 22.45 -0.13
CA LEU A 101 -7.95 21.78 0.72
C LEU A 101 -9.26 22.56 0.92
N LYS A 102 -9.27 23.88 0.69
CA LYS A 102 -10.48 24.71 0.83
C LYS A 102 -11.40 24.61 -0.38
N ASN A 103 -10.86 24.21 -1.53
CA ASN A 103 -11.58 24.13 -2.80
C ASN A 103 -11.99 22.68 -3.07
N THR A 104 -13.04 22.23 -2.41
CA THR A 104 -13.57 20.88 -2.54
C THR A 104 -15.02 20.90 -3.03
N THR A 105 -15.43 19.82 -3.67
CA THR A 105 -16.80 19.56 -4.10
C THR A 105 -17.28 18.22 -3.55
N SER A 106 -18.61 18.05 -3.51
CA SER A 106 -19.22 16.77 -3.16
C SER A 106 -18.91 15.71 -4.20
N LEU A 107 -18.86 14.46 -3.78
CA LEU A 107 -18.77 13.31 -4.67
C LEU A 107 -20.12 13.06 -5.35
N GLU A 108 -20.10 12.65 -6.60
CA GLU A 108 -21.29 12.11 -7.28
C GLU A 108 -21.57 10.68 -6.80
N ASN A 109 -20.48 9.90 -6.64
CA ASN A 109 -20.56 8.53 -6.15
C ASN A 109 -19.52 8.31 -5.05
N LYS A 110 -19.90 7.56 -4.02
CA LYS A 110 -18.97 7.15 -2.98
C LYS A 110 -18.00 6.10 -3.49
N PRO A 111 -16.73 6.11 -3.05
CA PRO A 111 -15.78 5.11 -3.46
C PRO A 111 -16.18 3.72 -2.94
N THR A 112 -15.97 2.69 -3.77
CA THR A 112 -16.29 1.29 -3.47
C THR A 112 -15.05 0.46 -3.16
N VAL A 113 -15.25 -0.72 -2.58
CA VAL A 113 -14.20 -1.73 -2.36
C VAL A 113 -13.51 -2.09 -3.69
N ARG A 114 -14.27 -2.26 -4.77
CA ARG A 114 -13.75 -2.50 -6.12
C ARG A 114 -12.77 -1.41 -6.55
N GLN A 115 -13.17 -0.16 -6.40
CA GLN A 115 -12.37 0.99 -6.79
C GLN A 115 -11.10 1.15 -5.94
N LEU A 116 -11.15 0.78 -4.65
CA LEU A 116 -9.94 0.69 -3.83
C LEU A 116 -8.97 -0.34 -4.40
N LEU A 117 -9.43 -1.57 -4.64
CA LEU A 117 -8.60 -2.65 -5.18
C LEU A 117 -8.00 -2.33 -6.55
N GLN A 118 -8.70 -1.53 -7.35
CA GLN A 118 -8.28 -1.11 -8.69
C GLN A 118 -7.45 0.18 -8.72
N HIS A 119 -7.21 0.82 -7.58
CA HIS A 119 -6.57 2.14 -7.51
C HIS A 119 -7.35 3.23 -8.27
N THR A 120 -8.68 3.17 -8.28
CA THR A 120 -9.55 4.17 -8.93
C THR A 120 -10.44 4.91 -7.94
N ALA A 121 -10.24 4.74 -6.64
CA ALA A 121 -11.05 5.36 -5.59
C ALA A 121 -10.77 6.85 -5.36
N GLY A 122 -9.74 7.43 -6.01
CA GLY A 122 -9.42 8.85 -5.90
C GLY A 122 -8.42 9.22 -4.80
N PHE A 123 -7.90 8.27 -4.05
CA PHE A 123 -6.80 8.51 -3.10
C PHE A 123 -5.48 8.72 -3.82
N THR A 124 -4.51 9.36 -3.16
CA THR A 124 -3.16 9.61 -3.70
C THR A 124 -2.08 8.87 -2.91
N TYR A 125 -0.83 9.15 -3.23
CA TYR A 125 0.38 8.66 -2.59
C TYR A 125 1.34 9.81 -2.33
N ASN A 126 2.02 9.80 -1.20
CA ASN A 126 2.91 10.88 -0.78
C ASN A 126 4.13 11.14 -1.68
N SER A 127 4.51 10.18 -2.52
CA SER A 127 5.58 10.36 -3.51
C SER A 127 5.11 10.93 -4.86
N CYS A 128 3.83 11.29 -4.98
CA CYS A 128 3.29 11.90 -6.19
C CYS A 128 3.51 13.42 -6.19
N ASP A 129 3.63 14.00 -7.37
CA ASP A 129 3.75 15.45 -7.54
C ASP A 129 2.36 16.10 -7.65
N ASN A 130 1.71 16.26 -6.50
CA ASN A 130 0.47 17.02 -6.38
C ASN A 130 0.33 17.59 -4.96
N PHE A 131 -0.51 18.60 -4.82
CA PHE A 131 -0.75 19.26 -3.53
C PHE A 131 -1.18 18.30 -2.42
N LEU A 132 -2.08 17.38 -2.73
CA LEU A 132 -2.61 16.44 -1.74
C LEU A 132 -1.55 15.43 -1.28
N ALA A 133 -0.63 15.04 -2.15
CA ALA A 133 0.50 14.18 -1.79
C ALA A 133 1.41 14.87 -0.76
N LYS A 134 1.63 16.17 -0.91
CA LYS A 134 2.36 16.97 0.09
C LYS A 134 1.65 17.03 1.43
N GLU A 135 0.32 17.18 1.44
CA GLU A 135 -0.47 17.10 2.68
C GLU A 135 -0.34 15.73 3.38
N TYR A 136 -0.23 14.64 2.60
CA TYR A 136 0.03 13.31 3.14
C TYR A 136 1.40 13.24 3.81
N GLU A 137 2.42 13.86 3.22
CA GLU A 137 3.77 13.93 3.77
C GLU A 137 3.81 14.80 5.04
N ASP A 138 3.26 16.01 4.99
CA ASP A 138 3.23 16.96 6.10
C ASP A 138 2.51 16.37 7.33
N ARG A 139 1.50 15.54 7.14
CA ARG A 139 0.79 14.81 8.19
C ARG A 139 1.46 13.50 8.59
N SER A 140 2.61 13.19 8.01
CA SER A 140 3.36 11.94 8.24
C SER A 140 2.51 10.67 8.02
N LEU A 141 1.56 10.71 7.08
CA LEU A 141 0.71 9.58 6.76
C LEU A 141 1.57 8.40 6.29
N PHE A 142 1.37 7.24 6.89
CA PHE A 142 2.05 5.97 6.57
C PHE A 142 3.56 5.92 6.88
N HIS A 143 4.12 6.94 7.51
CA HIS A 143 5.54 6.99 7.89
C HIS A 143 5.78 6.78 9.37
N SER A 144 4.77 6.95 10.22
CA SER A 144 4.91 6.75 11.66
C SER A 144 4.88 5.27 12.02
N ALA A 145 5.97 4.78 12.62
CA ALA A 145 6.01 3.42 13.17
C ALA A 145 5.14 3.25 14.44
N SER A 146 4.63 4.35 14.98
CA SER A 146 3.84 4.39 16.23
C SER A 146 2.36 4.64 15.99
N SER A 147 1.93 5.01 14.79
CA SER A 147 0.50 5.21 14.49
C SER A 147 -0.24 3.89 14.38
N SER A 148 -1.39 3.80 15.03
CA SER A 148 -2.31 2.69 14.80
C SER A 148 -2.98 2.81 13.42
N LEU A 149 -3.52 1.69 12.93
CA LEU A 149 -4.29 1.68 11.68
C LEU A 149 -5.50 2.60 11.75
N GLU A 150 -6.13 2.68 12.92
CA GLU A 150 -7.27 3.56 13.18
C GLU A 150 -6.91 5.03 13.07
N GLU A 151 -5.79 5.45 13.67
CA GLU A 151 -5.28 6.82 13.56
C GLU A 151 -4.95 7.19 12.11
N GLU A 152 -4.34 6.29 11.34
CA GLU A 152 -4.04 6.54 9.93
C GLU A 152 -5.32 6.71 9.08
N ILE A 153 -6.34 5.89 9.33
CA ILE A 153 -7.63 6.00 8.64
C ILE A 153 -8.34 7.30 9.01
N SER A 154 -8.35 7.67 10.29
CA SER A 154 -8.93 8.92 10.74
C SER A 154 -8.27 10.11 10.03
N LYS A 155 -6.94 10.18 10.01
CA LYS A 155 -6.20 11.24 9.32
C LYS A 155 -6.49 11.31 7.82
N ILE A 156 -6.59 10.15 7.15
CA ILE A 156 -6.92 10.11 5.71
C ILE A 156 -8.34 10.58 5.44
N SER A 157 -9.28 10.22 6.30
CA SER A 157 -10.70 10.56 6.12
C SER A 157 -10.99 12.06 6.19
N GLU A 158 -10.08 12.83 6.81
CA GLU A 158 -10.14 14.30 6.86
C GLU A 158 -9.71 14.97 5.55
N LEU A 159 -9.06 14.22 4.66
CA LEU A 159 -8.53 14.73 3.41
C LEU A 159 -9.48 14.44 2.23
N PRO A 160 -9.59 15.35 1.26
CA PRO A 160 -10.39 15.09 0.08
C PRO A 160 -9.75 14.05 -0.82
N LEU A 161 -10.52 13.44 -1.68
CA LEU A 161 -10.03 12.66 -2.80
C LEU A 161 -9.44 13.59 -3.88
N LEU A 162 -8.47 13.07 -4.64
CA LEU A 162 -7.82 13.82 -5.72
C LEU A 162 -8.78 14.07 -6.90
N TYR A 163 -9.72 13.12 -7.14
CA TYR A 163 -10.72 13.17 -8.21
C TYR A 163 -11.93 12.26 -7.89
N GLU A 164 -12.92 12.32 -8.73
CA GLU A 164 -14.14 11.49 -8.62
C GLU A 164 -13.80 9.98 -8.65
N PRO A 165 -14.31 9.18 -7.70
CA PRO A 165 -14.14 7.73 -7.70
C PRO A 165 -14.56 7.10 -9.04
N GLY A 166 -13.72 6.23 -9.57
CA GLY A 166 -13.93 5.56 -10.85
C GLY A 166 -13.50 6.35 -12.09
N SER A 167 -13.16 7.63 -11.95
CA SER A 167 -12.86 8.46 -13.13
C SER A 167 -11.43 8.30 -13.67
N LYS A 168 -10.48 7.96 -12.81
CA LYS A 168 -9.05 7.83 -13.17
C LYS A 168 -8.37 6.78 -12.33
N TRP A 169 -7.36 6.14 -12.91
CA TRP A 169 -6.42 5.30 -12.18
C TRP A 169 -5.31 6.15 -11.56
N HIS A 170 -5.04 5.94 -10.29
CA HIS A 170 -3.94 6.59 -9.59
C HIS A 170 -3.46 5.71 -8.44
N TYR A 171 -2.20 5.33 -8.48
CA TYR A 171 -1.64 4.46 -7.46
C TYR A 171 -1.75 5.09 -6.06
N SER A 172 -2.25 4.32 -5.11
CA SER A 172 -2.48 4.79 -3.74
C SER A 172 -2.03 3.77 -2.72
N ILE A 173 -1.47 4.25 -1.61
CA ILE A 173 -1.11 3.40 -0.46
C ILE A 173 -2.33 3.07 0.39
N SER A 174 -3.33 3.94 0.45
CA SER A 174 -4.54 3.79 1.26
C SER A 174 -5.30 2.49 1.00
N VAL A 175 -5.17 1.91 -0.20
CA VAL A 175 -5.72 0.59 -0.55
C VAL A 175 -5.38 -0.48 0.49
N SER A 176 -4.13 -0.54 0.97
CA SER A 176 -3.72 -1.57 1.93
C SER A 176 -4.31 -1.35 3.32
N TYR A 177 -4.44 -0.10 3.75
CA TYR A 177 -4.87 0.23 5.12
C TYR A 177 -6.38 0.17 5.31
N THR A 178 -7.15 0.66 4.35
CA THR A 178 -8.62 0.64 4.43
C THR A 178 -9.18 -0.78 4.42
N HIS A 179 -8.56 -1.71 3.71
CA HIS A 179 -9.01 -3.11 3.70
C HIS A 179 -8.68 -3.84 5.01
N LEU A 180 -7.52 -3.58 5.62
CA LEU A 180 -7.14 -4.23 6.88
C LEU A 180 -8.15 -3.92 7.98
N ARG A 181 -8.57 -2.66 8.13
CA ARG A 181 -9.54 -2.28 9.16
C ARG A 181 -10.96 -2.80 8.89
N ALA A 182 -11.36 -2.87 7.64
CA ALA A 182 -12.67 -3.46 7.30
C ALA A 182 -12.80 -4.92 7.78
N HIS A 183 -11.68 -5.64 7.90
CA HIS A 183 -11.63 -6.98 8.47
C HIS A 183 -11.79 -6.97 9.99
N GLU A 184 -11.18 -6.00 10.69
CA GLU A 184 -11.23 -5.92 12.16
C GLU A 184 -12.63 -5.55 12.68
N THR A 185 -13.40 -4.77 11.93
CA THR A 185 -14.75 -4.33 12.29
C THR A 185 -15.83 -5.36 11.96
N SER A 186 -15.51 -6.42 11.23
CA SER A 186 -16.47 -7.49 10.85
C SER A 186 -16.45 -8.71 11.77
N GLN A 187 -15.71 -8.66 12.88
CA GLN A 187 -15.75 -9.61 13.98
C GLN A 187 -16.59 -9.08 15.14
#